data_ff67e71f8fe9721b7aa331cbb4bb50e9
#
_entry.id   ff67e71f8fe9721b7aa331cbb4bb50e9
#
_cell.length_a   1.000
_cell.length_b   1.000
_cell.length_c   1.000
_cell.angle_alpha   90.00
_cell.angle_beta   90.00
_cell.angle_gamma   90.00
#
_symmetry.space_group_name_H-M   'P 1'
#
loop_
_entity.id
_entity.type
_entity.pdbx_description
1 polymer ?
#
loop_
_entity_poly.entity_id
_entity_poly.type
_entity_poly.pdbx_seq_one_letter_code
_entity_poly.pdbx_strand_id
1 'polypeptide(L)'
;MESSEKKKILILCTGNSCRSQMTEGFAHDTGWDAYSAGTKPEIEINSFAVSVMAEVGIDISHHVPEPVSTYLDKDFDIVATVCDNARGACPVFTGLYKQKINHGFIDPADATGSDEEITKVYRRVRNEIREWVTKL
;
A
#
# COMPACT_ATOMS: atom_id res chain seq x y z
N MET A 1 22.07 21.70 -9.46
CA MET A 1 21.59 21.23 -8.61
C MET A 1 20.94 20.09 -8.80
N GLU A 2 21.10 19.34 -8.55
CA GLU A 2 20.56 18.25 -8.68
C GLU A 2 19.18 18.20 -8.59
N SER A 3 18.59 17.45 -9.32
CA SER A 3 17.17 17.35 -9.24
C SER A 3 16.73 17.00 -7.85
N SER A 4 15.77 17.71 -7.35
CA SER A 4 15.16 17.37 -6.09
C SER A 4 13.91 16.52 -6.27
N GLU A 5 13.63 16.09 -7.49
CA GLU A 5 12.45 15.26 -7.75
C GLU A 5 12.57 13.90 -7.09
N LYS A 6 11.51 13.52 -6.41
CA LYS A 6 11.41 12.20 -5.81
C LYS A 6 11.02 11.18 -6.86
N LYS A 7 11.47 9.96 -6.68
CA LYS A 7 10.99 8.86 -7.50
C LYS A 7 9.54 8.57 -7.15
N LYS A 8 8.77 8.19 -8.15
CA LYS A 8 7.34 7.92 -7.99
C LYS A 8 7.08 6.43 -7.94
N ILE A 9 6.29 6.01 -6.97
CA ILE A 9 5.87 4.62 -6.84
C ILE A 9 4.35 4.55 -6.74
N LEU A 10 3.76 3.63 -7.49
CA LEU A 10 2.34 3.31 -7.39
C LEU A 10 2.19 1.92 -6.80
N ILE A 11 1.45 1.82 -5.71
CA ILE A 11 1.25 0.57 -4.99
C ILE A 11 -0.17 0.10 -5.24
N LEU A 12 -0.33 -1.13 -5.73
CA LEU A 12 -1.62 -1.67 -6.11
C LEU A 12 -2.04 -2.84 -5.23
N CYS A 13 -3.31 -2.85 -4.87
CA CYS A 13 -3.95 -3.94 -4.17
C CYS A 13 -5.41 -4.00 -4.61
N THR A 14 -6.21 -4.88 -4.04
CA THR A 14 -7.62 -4.99 -4.45
C THR A 14 -8.47 -3.87 -3.85
N GLY A 15 -8.52 -3.77 -2.53
CA GLY A 15 -9.41 -2.83 -1.83
C GLY A 15 -8.81 -1.47 -1.53
N ASN A 16 -7.48 -1.34 -1.61
CA ASN A 16 -6.77 -0.11 -1.30
C ASN A 16 -7.13 0.44 0.09
N SER A 17 -7.31 -0.44 1.06
CA SER A 17 -7.70 -0.04 2.41
C SER A 17 -6.73 -0.48 3.51
N CYS A 18 -5.90 -1.47 3.26
CA CYS A 18 -4.94 -2.00 4.26
C CYS A 18 -3.53 -2.04 3.72
N ARG A 19 -3.18 -3.12 3.00
CA ARG A 19 -1.79 -3.39 2.59
C ARG A 19 -1.19 -2.27 1.76
N SER A 20 -1.89 -1.83 0.72
CA SER A 20 -1.35 -0.79 -0.16
C SER A 20 -1.28 0.56 0.54
N GLN A 21 -2.21 0.86 1.44
CA GLN A 21 -2.19 2.12 2.18
C GLN A 21 -1.04 2.16 3.19
N MET A 22 -0.79 1.05 3.89
CA MET A 22 0.35 0.97 4.79
C MET A 22 1.67 1.09 4.02
N THR A 23 1.74 0.45 2.85
CA THR A 23 2.92 0.54 1.99
C THR A 23 3.14 1.97 1.53
N GLU A 24 2.07 2.66 1.12
CA GLU A 24 2.17 4.05 0.71
C GLU A 24 2.69 4.92 1.86
N GLY A 25 2.20 4.70 3.08
CA GLY A 25 2.65 5.45 4.25
C GLY A 25 4.15 5.29 4.49
N PHE A 26 4.66 4.07 4.44
CA PHE A 26 6.09 3.82 4.62
C PHE A 26 6.92 4.38 3.46
N ALA A 27 6.41 4.28 2.23
CA ALA A 27 7.12 4.80 1.08
C ALA A 27 7.26 6.33 1.16
N HIS A 28 6.20 7.03 1.55
CA HIS A 28 6.29 8.47 1.81
C HIS A 28 7.34 8.78 2.87
N ASP A 29 7.33 8.01 3.95
CA ASP A 29 8.24 8.22 5.07
C ASP A 29 9.70 8.04 4.66
N THR A 30 9.95 7.19 3.66
CA THR A 30 11.31 6.92 3.18
C THR A 30 11.69 7.76 1.96
N GLY A 31 10.89 8.75 1.60
CA GLY A 31 11.26 9.74 0.59
C GLY A 31 10.68 9.54 -0.80
N TRP A 32 9.79 8.58 -0.98
CA TRP A 32 9.13 8.38 -2.28
C TRP A 32 7.97 9.36 -2.46
N ASP A 33 7.69 9.70 -3.70
CA ASP A 33 6.43 10.31 -4.08
C ASP A 33 5.47 9.14 -4.32
N ALA A 34 4.71 8.76 -3.30
CA ALA A 34 3.99 7.50 -3.27
C ALA A 34 2.49 7.68 -3.47
N TYR A 35 1.93 6.73 -4.22
CA TYR A 35 0.49 6.66 -4.50
C TYR A 35 0.03 5.22 -4.34
N SER A 36 -1.25 5.01 -4.05
CA SER A 36 -1.81 3.66 -4.02
C SER A 36 -3.20 3.65 -4.62
N ALA A 37 -3.61 2.48 -5.12
CA ALA A 37 -4.92 2.32 -5.74
C ALA A 37 -5.36 0.86 -5.70
N GLY A 38 -6.63 0.63 -5.99
CA GLY A 38 -7.19 -0.71 -6.03
C GLY A 38 -8.14 -0.92 -7.18
N THR A 39 -8.40 -2.18 -7.52
CA THR A 39 -9.37 -2.52 -8.57
C THR A 39 -10.80 -2.37 -8.07
N LYS A 40 -11.01 -2.58 -6.77
CA LYS A 40 -12.31 -2.41 -6.12
C LYS A 40 -12.09 -1.65 -4.81
N PRO A 41 -11.87 -0.32 -4.91
CA PRO A 41 -11.56 0.46 -3.71
C PRO A 41 -12.68 0.39 -2.69
N GLU A 42 -12.30 0.21 -1.42
CA GLU A 42 -13.24 0.30 -0.32
C GLU A 42 -13.68 1.75 -0.15
N ILE A 43 -14.68 1.96 0.70
CA ILE A 43 -15.20 3.32 0.95
C ILE A 43 -14.19 4.14 1.76
N GLU A 44 -13.52 3.50 2.71
CA GLU A 44 -12.58 4.18 3.59
C GLU A 44 -11.43 3.27 3.98
N ILE A 45 -10.39 3.88 4.54
CA ILE A 45 -9.21 3.16 5.03
C ILE A 45 -9.62 2.30 6.22
N ASN A 46 -9.08 1.10 6.32
CA ASN A 46 -9.34 0.20 7.42
C ASN A 46 -8.83 0.79 8.74
N SER A 47 -9.68 0.78 9.77
CA SER A 47 -9.34 1.39 11.05
C SER A 47 -8.18 0.71 11.78
N PHE A 48 -8.03 -0.61 11.65
CA PHE A 48 -6.89 -1.30 12.23
C PHE A 48 -5.59 -0.87 11.57
N ALA A 49 -5.61 -0.67 10.24
CA ALA A 49 -4.44 -0.21 9.52
C ALA A 49 -4.03 1.19 10.00
N VAL A 50 -5.00 2.09 10.15
CA VAL A 50 -4.75 3.43 10.67
C VAL A 50 -4.11 3.36 12.05
N SER A 51 -4.67 2.52 12.93
CA SER A 51 -4.22 2.38 14.30
C SER A 51 -2.77 1.88 14.39
N VAL A 52 -2.44 0.80 13.67
CA VAL A 52 -1.09 0.24 13.77
C VAL A 52 -0.04 1.11 13.09
N MET A 53 -0.42 1.90 12.08
CA MET A 53 0.52 2.85 11.48
C MET A 53 0.79 4.02 12.43
N ALA A 54 -0.23 4.47 13.16
CA ALA A 54 -0.05 5.52 14.15
C ALA A 54 0.93 5.09 15.24
N GLU A 55 0.97 3.80 15.59
CA GLU A 55 1.91 3.28 16.59
C GLU A 55 3.37 3.53 16.20
N VAL A 56 3.66 3.61 14.92
CA VAL A 56 5.03 3.85 14.45
C VAL A 56 5.21 5.27 13.90
N GLY A 57 4.29 6.16 14.25
CA GLY A 57 4.42 7.59 13.91
C GLY A 57 3.98 7.97 12.52
N ILE A 58 3.24 7.12 11.84
CA ILE A 58 2.79 7.40 10.47
C ILE A 58 1.28 7.53 10.46
N ASP A 59 0.79 8.70 10.03
CA ASP A 59 -0.65 8.96 9.96
C ASP A 59 -1.17 8.74 8.55
N ILE A 60 -2.02 7.71 8.39
CA ILE A 60 -2.71 7.46 7.13
C ILE A 60 -4.21 7.70 7.25
N SER A 61 -4.65 8.32 8.35
CA SER A 61 -6.08 8.53 8.60
C SER A 61 -6.74 9.45 7.57
N HIS A 62 -5.96 10.30 6.91
CA HIS A 62 -6.46 11.22 5.89
C HIS A 62 -6.43 10.63 4.47
N HIS A 63 -5.89 9.43 4.32
CA HIS A 63 -5.85 8.78 3.01
C HIS A 63 -7.24 8.32 2.59
N VAL A 64 -7.44 8.19 1.28
CA VAL A 64 -8.70 7.76 0.69
C VAL A 64 -8.41 6.63 -0.30
N PRO A 65 -9.18 5.53 -0.29
CA PRO A 65 -9.03 4.52 -1.33
C PRO A 65 -9.32 5.11 -2.70
N GLU A 66 -8.50 4.76 -3.69
CA GLU A 66 -8.60 5.28 -5.05
C GLU A 66 -8.68 4.14 -6.06
N PRO A 67 -9.43 4.31 -7.15
CA PRO A 67 -9.40 3.33 -8.24
C PRO A 67 -8.12 3.49 -9.06
N VAL A 68 -7.68 2.39 -9.68
CA VAL A 68 -6.47 2.40 -10.50
C VAL A 68 -6.56 3.44 -11.62
N SER A 69 -7.76 3.66 -12.15
CA SER A 69 -7.97 4.61 -13.24
C SER A 69 -7.57 6.04 -12.90
N THR A 70 -7.53 6.38 -11.61
CA THR A 70 -7.12 7.72 -11.17
C THR A 70 -5.69 8.05 -11.63
N TYR A 71 -4.84 7.03 -11.76
CA TYR A 71 -3.41 7.24 -12.01
C TYR A 71 -2.93 6.82 -13.38
N LEU A 72 -3.83 6.47 -14.30
CA LEU A 72 -3.44 6.00 -15.64
C LEU A 72 -2.66 7.04 -16.45
N ASP A 73 -2.83 8.32 -16.14
CA ASP A 73 -2.16 9.40 -16.86
C ASP A 73 -0.83 9.81 -16.25
N LYS A 74 -0.41 9.16 -15.17
CA LYS A 74 0.87 9.46 -14.53
C LYS A 74 1.91 8.42 -14.91
N ASP A 75 3.17 8.86 -14.95
CA ASP A 75 4.31 7.97 -15.14
C ASP A 75 4.88 7.60 -13.79
N PHE A 76 5.28 6.35 -13.61
CA PHE A 76 5.85 5.89 -12.37
C PHE A 76 7.23 5.26 -12.60
N ASP A 77 8.11 5.41 -11.62
CA ASP A 77 9.38 4.70 -11.65
C ASP A 77 9.16 3.23 -11.32
N ILE A 78 8.31 2.96 -10.32
CA ILE A 78 7.97 1.59 -9.93
C ILE A 78 6.46 1.47 -9.78
N VAL A 79 5.92 0.36 -10.30
CA VAL A 79 4.56 -0.08 -9.99
C VAL A 79 4.70 -1.38 -9.21
N ALA A 80 4.22 -1.38 -7.97
CA ALA A 80 4.34 -2.52 -7.07
C ALA A 80 2.97 -3.07 -6.72
N THR A 81 2.79 -4.40 -6.85
CA THR A 81 1.57 -5.05 -6.37
C THR A 81 1.88 -5.76 -5.06
N VAL A 82 1.03 -5.56 -4.06
CA VAL A 82 1.24 -6.11 -2.71
C VAL A 82 0.17 -7.10 -2.28
N CYS A 83 -0.74 -7.46 -3.18
CA CYS A 83 -1.73 -8.48 -2.90
C CYS A 83 -1.12 -9.87 -3.08
N ASP A 84 -1.67 -10.85 -2.36
CA ASP A 84 -1.14 -12.21 -2.32
C ASP A 84 -1.80 -13.17 -3.31
N ASN A 85 -2.65 -12.67 -4.21
CA ASN A 85 -3.41 -13.45 -5.18
C ASN A 85 -4.41 -14.43 -4.57
N ALA A 86 -4.66 -14.35 -3.27
CA ALA A 86 -5.56 -15.30 -2.60
C ALA A 86 -7.01 -15.19 -3.10
N ARG A 87 -7.37 -14.06 -3.70
CA ARG A 87 -8.73 -13.77 -4.15
C ARG A 87 -8.82 -13.48 -5.63
N GLY A 88 -7.89 -14.04 -6.40
CA GLY A 88 -7.86 -13.86 -7.83
C GLY A 88 -6.66 -13.03 -8.25
N ALA A 89 -6.71 -12.50 -9.45
CA ALA A 89 -5.57 -11.79 -10.01
C ALA A 89 -5.33 -10.44 -9.34
N CYS A 90 -4.06 -10.11 -9.13
CA CYS A 90 -3.68 -8.78 -8.69
C CYS A 90 -3.96 -7.77 -9.79
N PRO A 91 -4.16 -6.50 -9.44
CA PRO A 91 -4.39 -5.45 -10.43
C PRO A 91 -3.24 -5.35 -11.43
N VAL A 92 -3.58 -5.02 -12.65
CA VAL A 92 -2.61 -4.76 -13.71
C VAL A 92 -2.69 -3.28 -14.05
N PHE A 93 -1.54 -2.60 -14.04
CA PHE A 93 -1.46 -1.21 -14.42
C PHE A 93 -1.11 -1.11 -15.90
N THR A 94 -1.97 -0.45 -16.67
CA THR A 94 -1.77 -0.30 -18.11
C THR A 94 -1.15 1.04 -18.50
N GLY A 95 -0.82 1.89 -17.52
CA GLY A 95 -0.13 3.14 -17.77
C GLY A 95 1.38 2.95 -17.93
N LEU A 96 2.12 4.04 -17.84
CA LEU A 96 3.57 4.04 -18.06
C LEU A 96 4.34 3.82 -16.77
N TYR A 97 5.34 2.95 -16.81
CA TYR A 97 6.23 2.72 -15.66
C TYR A 97 7.57 2.19 -16.15
N LYS A 98 8.60 2.36 -15.33
CA LYS A 98 9.93 1.88 -15.66
C LYS A 98 10.15 0.46 -15.18
N GLN A 99 9.63 0.12 -14.00
CA GLN A 99 9.83 -1.20 -13.40
C GLN A 99 8.56 -1.65 -12.70
N LYS A 100 8.26 -2.94 -12.82
CA LYS A 100 7.12 -3.53 -12.13
C LYS A 100 7.64 -4.60 -11.19
N ILE A 101 7.16 -4.57 -9.93
CA ILE A 101 7.53 -5.57 -8.95
C ILE A 101 6.27 -6.11 -8.28
N ASN A 102 6.37 -7.33 -7.77
CA ASN A 102 5.28 -7.95 -7.03
C ASN A 102 5.84 -8.53 -5.74
N HIS A 103 5.21 -8.20 -4.62
CA HIS A 103 5.57 -8.79 -3.34
C HIS A 103 4.29 -8.93 -2.51
N GLY A 104 3.75 -10.13 -2.47
CA GLY A 104 2.50 -10.38 -1.77
C GLY A 104 2.66 -10.39 -0.27
N PHE A 105 1.69 -9.78 0.42
CA PHE A 105 1.58 -9.85 1.87
C PHE A 105 0.24 -10.48 2.21
N ILE A 106 0.18 -11.21 3.32
CA ILE A 106 -1.08 -11.76 3.82
C ILE A 106 -2.05 -10.59 4.04
N ASP A 107 -3.33 -10.79 3.67
CA ASP A 107 -4.33 -9.76 3.90
C ASP A 107 -4.78 -9.77 5.36
N PRO A 108 -4.40 -8.76 6.15
CA PRO A 108 -4.76 -8.75 7.56
C PRO A 108 -6.26 -8.54 7.78
N ALA A 109 -6.99 -8.08 6.77
CA ALA A 109 -8.44 -7.93 6.87
C ALA A 109 -9.15 -9.28 6.99
N ASP A 110 -8.48 -10.38 6.64
CA ASP A 110 -9.03 -11.73 6.80
C ASP A 110 -8.87 -12.26 8.23
N ALA A 111 -8.16 -11.55 9.09
CA ALA A 111 -7.94 -12.00 10.46
C ALA A 111 -9.24 -12.03 11.23
N THR A 112 -9.37 -13.03 12.10
CA THR A 112 -10.56 -13.22 12.93
C THR A 112 -10.15 -13.33 14.40
N GLY A 113 -11.14 -13.18 15.28
CA GLY A 113 -10.90 -13.25 16.72
C GLY A 113 -11.21 -11.93 17.38
N SER A 114 -10.60 -11.69 18.54
CA SER A 114 -10.78 -10.45 19.27
C SER A 114 -10.05 -9.30 18.57
N ASP A 115 -10.40 -8.07 18.92
CA ASP A 115 -9.71 -6.91 18.38
C ASP A 115 -8.22 -6.97 18.66
N GLU A 116 -7.85 -7.49 19.84
CA GLU A 116 -6.45 -7.64 20.19
C GLU A 116 -5.74 -8.63 19.28
N GLU A 117 -6.39 -9.76 18.99
CA GLU A 117 -5.84 -10.78 18.10
C GLU A 117 -5.70 -10.24 16.67
N ILE A 118 -6.71 -9.53 16.20
CA ILE A 118 -6.70 -8.93 14.87
C ILE A 118 -5.59 -7.88 14.78
N THR A 119 -5.46 -7.05 15.81
CA THR A 119 -4.42 -6.01 15.85
C THR A 119 -3.02 -6.62 15.75
N LYS A 120 -2.79 -7.77 16.38
CA LYS A 120 -1.49 -8.44 16.28
C LYS A 120 -1.16 -8.84 14.85
N VAL A 121 -2.15 -9.29 14.10
CA VAL A 121 -1.96 -9.64 12.69
C VAL A 121 -1.61 -8.40 11.88
N TYR A 122 -2.30 -7.29 12.10
CA TYR A 122 -2.01 -6.04 11.43
C TYR A 122 -0.59 -5.54 11.74
N ARG A 123 -0.16 -5.67 13.01
CA ARG A 123 1.21 -5.27 13.38
C ARG A 123 2.25 -6.12 12.67
N ARG A 124 2.01 -7.41 12.55
CA ARG A 124 2.92 -8.32 11.88
C ARG A 124 3.05 -7.94 10.40
N VAL A 125 1.92 -7.76 9.72
CA VAL A 125 1.93 -7.40 8.31
C VAL A 125 2.57 -6.02 8.12
N ARG A 126 2.25 -5.06 9.00
CA ARG A 126 2.87 -3.74 8.99
C ARG A 126 4.40 -3.84 9.04
N ASN A 127 4.91 -4.66 9.95
CA ASN A 127 6.36 -4.80 10.12
C ASN A 127 7.01 -5.45 8.90
N GLU A 128 6.34 -6.42 8.28
CA GLU A 128 6.82 -7.04 7.05
C GLU A 128 6.86 -6.03 5.91
N ILE A 129 5.84 -5.24 5.77
CA ILE A 129 5.77 -4.19 4.75
C ILE A 129 6.89 -3.17 4.97
N ARG A 130 7.07 -2.73 6.20
CA ARG A 130 8.10 -1.75 6.55
C ARG A 130 9.48 -2.23 6.14
N GLU A 131 9.80 -3.48 6.48
CA GLU A 131 11.09 -4.06 6.14
C GLU A 131 11.29 -4.10 4.63
N TRP A 132 10.26 -4.50 3.89
CA TRP A 132 10.33 -4.57 2.44
C TRP A 132 10.54 -3.19 1.81
N VAL A 133 9.79 -2.20 2.28
CA VAL A 133 9.88 -0.83 1.73
C VAL A 133 11.27 -0.24 1.94
N THR A 134 11.91 -0.53 3.07
CA THR A 134 13.24 0.03 3.34
C THR A 134 14.29 -0.51 2.38
N LYS A 135 14.01 -1.59 1.67
CA LYS A 135 14.93 -2.18 0.70
C LYS A 135 14.70 -1.70 -0.73
N LEU A 136 13.71 -0.87 -0.95
CA LEU A 136 13.40 -0.39 -2.31
C LEU A 136 14.44 0.62 -2.83
#